data_bf2de7e3a29489d6d5289c0b86cd0d4b
#
_entry.id   bf2de7e3a29489d6d5289c0b86cd0d4b
#
_cell.length_a   1.000
_cell.length_b   1.000
_cell.length_c   1.000
_cell.angle_alpha   90.00
_cell.angle_beta   90.00
_cell.angle_gamma   90.00
#
_symmetry.space_group_name_H-M   'P 1'
#
loop_
_entity.id
_entity.type
_entity.pdbx_description
1 polymer ?
#
loop_
_entity_poly.entity_id
_entity_poly.type
_entity_poly.pdbx_seq_one_letter_code
_entity_poly.pdbx_strand_id
1 'polypeptide(L)'
;MATMRYRLALDLGSTSLGWAMVRLNADNNPCAVIKAGVRIFSDGRNPKDGSSLAVTRSDARAMRRRRDRLLKRKARMTQLLLDYGFFPSDDAQRKALVNINPYALRAKGLDEALTAAEFARALFHINQRRGFKSNRKTDKKDNDAGALKQAISKLRLKMKDESCRTVGEWLHKRDFAGETVRARYRQTKVTKDDGKTRIDKSYDLYIDRAMIEGEFDTLWAKQTALNPTMFTDAARDDLRYCLLFQRPLKPVKPGRCTLMPEEERAPLTLPSTQRFRMYQEVNNLRILRDGLKEEPLNLAQRDALIAALEASNKRSFTQIKKLLGIGGAVQFNFEDPKRQELKGNTTSAILSDKKHFGDEWFGFDEVKQDAIVLQLVKEENEARLVRWLQDETGVDENHAEAVANAGLPEGYGSLCSEALRRILPELRRGVVTYDKAVLAAGFDHHSNISAAATGEILPALSYYGLALQRHVGFGTGKPEDSDEKRYGKIANPTVHIGLNQVRLVVNALIKRYGHPSEVIVELARNLKQSKEQREDDNKRQAENQRRNARMRADIAGVLSISPERVRAVDIQKMILWEELSFDPADRRCPYSGVQISASMLLSEQVEIEHILRKRPAEAY
;
A
#
# COMPACT_ATOMS: atom_id res chain seq x y z
N MET A 1 -30.67 -27.41 40.64
CA MET A 1 -30.48 -28.10 39.35
C MET A 1 -28.97 -28.21 39.10
N ALA A 2 -28.43 -29.40 38.89
CA ALA A 2 -27.02 -29.57 38.58
C ALA A 2 -26.72 -28.82 37.25
N THR A 3 -25.80 -27.87 37.28
CA THR A 3 -25.37 -27.15 36.09
C THR A 3 -24.74 -28.14 35.10
N MET A 4 -25.31 -28.21 33.90
CA MET A 4 -24.83 -29.09 32.84
C MET A 4 -23.40 -28.71 32.45
N ARG A 5 -22.46 -29.64 32.64
CA ARG A 5 -21.07 -29.42 32.22
C ARG A 5 -20.93 -29.75 30.75
N TYR A 6 -20.45 -28.77 29.97
CA TYR A 6 -20.25 -28.97 28.54
C TYR A 6 -19.01 -28.23 28.02
N ARG A 7 -18.44 -28.79 26.97
CA ARG A 7 -17.41 -28.20 26.14
C ARG A 7 -18.07 -27.53 24.93
N LEU A 8 -17.68 -26.31 24.64
CA LEU A 8 -18.07 -25.60 23.41
C LEU A 8 -16.93 -25.68 22.41
N ALA A 9 -17.13 -26.37 21.29
CA ALA A 9 -16.21 -26.38 20.16
C ALA A 9 -16.66 -25.38 19.09
N LEU A 10 -15.73 -24.60 18.58
CA LEU A 10 -15.95 -23.58 17.57
C LEU A 10 -14.97 -23.79 16.41
N ASP A 11 -15.47 -23.93 15.19
CA ASP A 11 -14.69 -23.95 13.95
C ASP A 11 -14.94 -22.64 13.21
N LEU A 12 -13.96 -21.72 13.25
CA LEU A 12 -14.06 -20.39 12.67
C LEU A 12 -13.40 -20.32 11.29
N GLY A 13 -14.22 -20.46 10.27
CA GLY A 13 -13.86 -20.20 8.88
C GLY A 13 -13.99 -18.72 8.48
N SER A 14 -13.61 -18.40 7.25
CA SER A 14 -13.74 -17.03 6.69
C SER A 14 -15.19 -16.60 6.41
N THR A 15 -16.08 -17.55 6.18
CA THR A 15 -17.51 -17.33 5.82
C THR A 15 -18.49 -18.16 6.64
N SER A 16 -18.00 -18.94 7.59
CA SER A 16 -18.82 -19.80 8.43
C SER A 16 -18.23 -19.93 9.82
N LEU A 17 -19.09 -20.16 10.79
CA LEU A 17 -18.75 -20.56 12.15
C LEU A 17 -19.53 -21.83 12.48
N GLY A 18 -18.82 -22.95 12.47
CA GLY A 18 -19.31 -24.22 13.02
C GLY A 18 -19.25 -24.17 14.55
N TRP A 19 -20.22 -24.77 15.22
CA TRP A 19 -20.20 -24.90 16.67
C TRP A 19 -20.85 -26.20 17.12
N ALA A 20 -20.31 -26.78 18.19
CA ALA A 20 -20.86 -27.97 18.83
C ALA A 20 -20.76 -27.87 20.36
N MET A 21 -21.79 -28.26 21.02
CA MET A 21 -21.85 -28.44 22.47
C MET A 21 -21.73 -29.92 22.80
N VAL A 22 -20.69 -30.28 23.53
CA VAL A 22 -20.40 -31.68 23.90
C VAL A 22 -20.48 -31.81 25.41
N ARG A 23 -21.32 -32.71 25.90
CA ARG A 23 -21.45 -33.02 27.32
C ARG A 23 -20.17 -33.66 27.83
N LEU A 24 -19.74 -33.25 29.03
CA LEU A 24 -18.59 -33.81 29.72
C LEU A 24 -19.03 -34.70 30.89
N ASN A 25 -18.36 -35.83 31.05
CA ASN A 25 -18.49 -36.67 32.24
C ASN A 25 -17.71 -36.09 33.44
N ALA A 26 -17.68 -36.83 34.56
CA ALA A 26 -16.96 -36.42 35.77
C ALA A 26 -15.46 -36.19 35.52
N ASP A 27 -14.85 -36.98 34.64
CA ASP A 27 -13.43 -36.96 34.28
C ASP A 27 -13.09 -35.93 33.17
N ASN A 28 -14.02 -35.03 32.82
CA ASN A 28 -13.90 -34.04 31.71
C ASN A 28 -13.80 -34.67 30.30
N ASN A 29 -14.15 -35.96 30.15
CA ASN A 29 -14.15 -36.57 28.83
C ASN A 29 -15.50 -36.35 28.11
N PRO A 30 -15.47 -36.15 26.76
CA PRO A 30 -16.67 -36.04 25.95
C PRO A 30 -17.51 -37.33 26.01
N CYS A 31 -18.80 -37.22 26.33
CA CYS A 31 -19.69 -38.40 26.43
C CYS A 31 -20.95 -38.31 25.55
N ALA A 32 -21.36 -37.12 25.10
CA ALA A 32 -22.49 -36.95 24.20
C ALA A 32 -22.48 -35.61 23.51
N VAL A 33 -23.01 -35.53 22.28
CA VAL A 33 -23.27 -34.26 21.57
C VAL A 33 -24.64 -33.76 22.02
N ILE A 34 -24.68 -32.57 22.62
CA ILE A 34 -25.94 -31.95 23.06
C ILE A 34 -26.62 -31.26 21.88
N LYS A 35 -25.85 -30.45 21.15
CA LYS A 35 -26.33 -29.72 20.00
C LYS A 35 -25.15 -29.26 19.15
N ALA A 36 -25.37 -29.16 17.84
CA ALA A 36 -24.41 -28.57 16.90
C ALA A 36 -25.14 -27.68 15.89
N GLY A 37 -24.42 -26.82 15.22
CA GLY A 37 -24.94 -25.96 14.18
C GLY A 37 -23.86 -25.21 13.44
N VAL A 38 -24.26 -24.50 12.41
CA VAL A 38 -23.40 -23.64 11.64
C VAL A 38 -24.06 -22.27 11.41
N ARG A 39 -23.26 -21.21 11.48
CA ARG A 39 -23.65 -19.86 11.10
C ARG A 39 -22.86 -19.42 9.90
N ILE A 40 -23.55 -19.15 8.80
CA ILE A 40 -22.96 -18.68 7.55
C ILE A 40 -23.05 -17.15 7.50
N PHE A 41 -21.98 -16.49 7.02
CA PHE A 41 -21.88 -15.04 6.90
C PHE A 41 -20.95 -14.63 5.76
N SER A 42 -21.02 -13.36 5.34
CA SER A 42 -20.11 -12.80 4.34
C SER A 42 -18.77 -12.43 4.97
N ASP A 43 -17.67 -12.72 4.29
CA ASP A 43 -16.31 -12.32 4.71
C ASP A 43 -15.97 -10.84 4.45
N GLY A 44 -16.91 -10.06 3.90
CA GLY A 44 -16.72 -8.65 3.60
C GLY A 44 -15.81 -8.37 2.40
N ARG A 45 -15.52 -9.39 1.59
CA ARG A 45 -14.73 -9.29 0.36
C ARG A 45 -15.58 -9.45 -0.89
N ASN A 46 -15.11 -8.86 -1.99
CA ASN A 46 -15.70 -9.05 -3.30
C ASN A 46 -15.41 -10.49 -3.79
N PRO A 47 -16.45 -11.28 -4.14
CA PRO A 47 -16.24 -12.66 -4.58
C PRO A 47 -15.41 -12.81 -5.86
N LYS A 48 -15.35 -11.76 -6.69
CA LYS A 48 -14.65 -11.79 -7.98
C LYS A 48 -13.13 -11.76 -7.78
N ASP A 49 -12.63 -10.73 -7.11
CA ASP A 49 -11.20 -10.39 -7.01
C ASP A 49 -10.64 -10.49 -5.58
N GLY A 50 -11.48 -10.80 -4.59
CA GLY A 50 -11.09 -10.88 -3.19
C GLY A 50 -10.81 -9.53 -2.52
N SER A 51 -11.03 -8.40 -3.21
CA SER A 51 -10.84 -7.07 -2.64
C SER A 51 -11.84 -6.78 -1.53
N SER A 52 -11.45 -5.94 -0.57
CA SER A 52 -12.38 -5.52 0.49
C SER A 52 -13.54 -4.70 -0.07
N LEU A 53 -14.78 -5.08 0.26
CA LEU A 53 -15.98 -4.29 -0.06
C LEU A 53 -15.92 -2.86 0.52
N ALA A 54 -15.09 -2.63 1.55
CA ALA A 54 -14.86 -1.30 2.10
C ALA A 54 -14.15 -0.39 1.08
N VAL A 55 -13.26 -0.92 0.25
CA VAL A 55 -12.59 -0.17 -0.84
C VAL A 55 -13.63 0.32 -1.84
N THR A 56 -14.45 -0.57 -2.38
CA THR A 56 -15.51 -0.22 -3.34
C THR A 56 -16.45 0.86 -2.81
N ARG A 57 -16.87 0.73 -1.53
CA ARG A 57 -17.70 1.75 -0.87
C ARG A 57 -16.97 3.08 -0.68
N SER A 58 -15.67 3.04 -0.40
CA SER A 58 -14.81 4.22 -0.25
C SER A 58 -14.69 4.97 -1.57
N ASP A 59 -14.46 4.25 -2.68
CA ASP A 59 -14.32 4.81 -4.02
C ASP A 59 -15.63 5.46 -4.48
N ALA A 60 -16.76 4.76 -4.32
CA ALA A 60 -18.07 5.32 -4.64
C ALA A 60 -18.37 6.59 -3.82
N ARG A 61 -17.98 6.63 -2.54
CA ARG A 61 -18.09 7.81 -1.67
C ARG A 61 -17.16 8.94 -2.14
N ALA A 62 -15.93 8.61 -2.54
CA ALA A 62 -14.99 9.59 -3.06
C ALA A 62 -15.49 10.23 -4.35
N MET A 63 -16.07 9.44 -5.27
CA MET A 63 -16.68 9.95 -6.50
C MET A 63 -17.85 10.88 -6.22
N ARG A 64 -18.79 10.50 -5.33
CA ARG A 64 -19.90 11.38 -4.91
C ARG A 64 -19.38 12.70 -4.31
N ARG A 65 -18.40 12.63 -3.40
CA ARG A 65 -17.79 13.84 -2.80
C ARG A 65 -17.10 14.75 -3.81
N ARG A 66 -16.46 14.18 -4.85
CA ARG A 66 -15.88 14.98 -5.95
C ARG A 66 -16.98 15.74 -6.71
N ARG A 67 -18.08 15.05 -7.06
CA ARG A 67 -19.23 15.65 -7.74
C ARG A 67 -19.87 16.74 -6.88
N ASP A 68 -20.14 16.46 -5.61
CA ASP A 68 -20.74 17.43 -4.68
C ASP A 68 -19.89 18.70 -4.54
N ARG A 69 -18.56 18.55 -4.44
CA ARG A 69 -17.64 19.69 -4.38
C ARG A 69 -17.67 20.51 -5.67
N LEU A 70 -17.73 19.86 -6.82
CA LEU A 70 -17.86 20.55 -8.11
C LEU A 70 -19.15 21.34 -8.18
N LEU A 71 -20.29 20.73 -7.84
CA LEU A 71 -21.60 21.37 -7.89
C LEU A 71 -21.70 22.54 -6.91
N LYS A 72 -21.25 22.36 -5.66
CA LYS A 72 -21.22 23.45 -4.66
C LYS A 72 -20.34 24.62 -5.10
N ARG A 73 -19.18 24.35 -5.71
CA ARG A 73 -18.31 25.40 -6.24
C ARG A 73 -18.96 26.12 -7.42
N LYS A 74 -19.63 25.39 -8.32
CA LYS A 74 -20.40 26.01 -9.42
C LYS A 74 -21.48 26.93 -8.88
N ALA A 75 -22.29 26.44 -7.93
CA ALA A 75 -23.36 27.24 -7.33
C ALA A 75 -22.80 28.49 -6.63
N ARG A 76 -21.71 28.35 -5.84
CA ARG A 76 -21.06 29.51 -5.21
C ARG A 76 -20.53 30.52 -6.22
N MET A 77 -19.88 30.06 -7.30
CA MET A 77 -19.40 30.94 -8.36
C MET A 77 -20.57 31.66 -9.07
N THR A 78 -21.66 30.94 -9.37
CA THR A 78 -22.85 31.55 -9.94
C THR A 78 -23.42 32.63 -9.02
N GLN A 79 -23.52 32.35 -7.71
CA GLN A 79 -24.03 33.32 -6.73
C GLN A 79 -23.13 34.56 -6.66
N LEU A 80 -21.81 34.41 -6.53
CA LEU A 80 -20.87 35.53 -6.53
C LEU A 80 -20.95 36.38 -7.79
N LEU A 81 -21.06 35.73 -8.96
CA LEU A 81 -21.20 36.46 -10.24
C LEU A 81 -22.53 37.22 -10.34
N LEU A 82 -23.59 36.75 -9.68
CA LEU A 82 -24.87 37.46 -9.54
C LEU A 82 -24.74 38.63 -8.54
N ASP A 83 -24.18 38.38 -7.37
CA ASP A 83 -24.04 39.36 -6.28
C ASP A 83 -23.20 40.59 -6.70
N TYR A 84 -22.15 40.37 -7.51
CA TYR A 84 -21.31 41.41 -8.07
C TYR A 84 -21.79 41.96 -9.44
N GLY A 85 -22.99 41.54 -9.91
CA GLY A 85 -23.58 42.07 -11.13
C GLY A 85 -22.92 41.63 -12.45
N PHE A 86 -22.05 40.61 -12.41
CA PHE A 86 -21.44 40.05 -13.62
C PHE A 86 -22.40 39.17 -14.41
N PHE A 87 -23.23 38.37 -13.75
CA PHE A 87 -24.29 37.59 -14.41
C PHE A 87 -25.61 38.37 -14.43
N PRO A 88 -26.39 38.29 -15.54
CA PRO A 88 -27.77 38.79 -15.53
C PRO A 88 -28.62 38.03 -14.52
N SER A 89 -29.55 38.74 -13.86
CA SER A 89 -30.50 38.15 -12.91
C SER A 89 -31.48 37.18 -13.57
N ASP A 90 -31.80 37.39 -14.82
CA ASP A 90 -32.68 36.52 -15.61
C ASP A 90 -31.96 35.20 -16.02
N ASP A 91 -32.62 34.07 -15.73
CA ASP A 91 -32.11 32.73 -16.02
C ASP A 91 -32.01 32.42 -17.53
N ALA A 92 -32.96 32.95 -18.33
CA ALA A 92 -32.97 32.75 -19.77
C ALA A 92 -31.76 33.46 -20.42
N GLN A 93 -31.46 34.68 -19.98
CA GLN A 93 -30.27 35.41 -20.44
C GLN A 93 -28.99 34.70 -20.05
N ARG A 94 -28.88 34.18 -18.83
CA ARG A 94 -27.72 33.36 -18.42
C ARG A 94 -27.56 32.11 -19.27
N LYS A 95 -28.66 31.42 -19.60
CA LYS A 95 -28.62 30.25 -20.47
C LYS A 95 -28.18 30.60 -21.90
N ALA A 96 -28.57 31.73 -22.42
CA ALA A 96 -28.15 32.19 -23.75
C ALA A 96 -26.62 32.36 -23.87
N LEU A 97 -25.92 32.71 -22.77
CA LEU A 97 -24.47 32.82 -22.75
C LEU A 97 -23.74 31.49 -23.03
N VAL A 98 -24.41 30.35 -22.91
CA VAL A 98 -23.81 29.04 -23.22
C VAL A 98 -23.37 28.95 -24.69
N ASN A 99 -24.07 29.64 -25.59
CA ASN A 99 -23.77 29.66 -27.01
C ASN A 99 -22.53 30.46 -27.37
N ILE A 100 -22.03 31.31 -26.48
CA ILE A 100 -20.83 32.10 -26.70
C ILE A 100 -19.59 31.25 -26.42
N ASN A 101 -18.64 31.23 -27.34
CA ASN A 101 -17.39 30.50 -27.20
C ASN A 101 -16.54 31.07 -26.05
N PRO A 102 -16.34 30.29 -24.96
CA PRO A 102 -15.61 30.81 -23.82
C PRO A 102 -14.09 30.94 -24.06
N TYR A 103 -13.52 30.22 -25.01
CA TYR A 103 -12.12 30.33 -25.36
C TYR A 103 -11.83 31.66 -26.07
N ALA A 104 -12.71 32.05 -26.99
CA ALA A 104 -12.63 33.34 -27.66
C ALA A 104 -12.74 34.50 -26.66
N LEU A 105 -13.65 34.42 -25.68
CA LEU A 105 -13.76 35.45 -24.64
C LEU A 105 -12.50 35.56 -23.76
N ARG A 106 -11.89 34.42 -23.42
CA ARG A 106 -10.67 34.37 -22.61
C ARG A 106 -9.46 35.00 -23.33
N ALA A 107 -9.39 34.86 -24.64
CA ALA A 107 -8.38 35.55 -25.46
C ALA A 107 -8.71 37.03 -25.66
N LYS A 108 -9.94 37.37 -26.08
CA LYS A 108 -10.42 38.74 -26.27
C LYS A 108 -10.18 39.62 -25.03
N GLY A 109 -10.49 39.08 -23.85
CA GLY A 109 -10.39 39.82 -22.59
C GLY A 109 -8.94 40.21 -22.18
N LEU A 110 -7.93 39.68 -22.82
CA LEU A 110 -6.53 40.11 -22.62
C LEU A 110 -6.21 41.45 -23.31
N ASP A 111 -7.00 41.85 -24.27
CA ASP A 111 -6.74 43.04 -25.09
C ASP A 111 -7.89 44.04 -25.08
N GLU A 112 -9.13 43.57 -25.05
CA GLU A 112 -10.35 44.37 -25.16
C GLU A 112 -11.22 44.27 -23.89
N ALA A 113 -12.05 45.30 -23.70
CA ALA A 113 -13.04 45.30 -22.64
C ALA A 113 -14.12 44.24 -22.91
N LEU A 114 -14.40 43.43 -21.91
CA LEU A 114 -15.52 42.50 -21.89
C LEU A 114 -16.74 43.15 -21.23
N THR A 115 -17.92 42.81 -21.70
CA THR A 115 -19.14 43.10 -20.95
C THR A 115 -19.17 42.24 -19.67
N ALA A 116 -19.94 42.63 -18.67
CA ALA A 116 -20.12 41.86 -17.44
C ALA A 116 -20.47 40.39 -17.72
N ALA A 117 -21.43 40.15 -18.62
CA ALA A 117 -21.89 38.82 -19.00
C ALA A 117 -20.82 37.99 -19.73
N GLU A 118 -20.04 38.61 -20.63
CA GLU A 118 -18.92 37.95 -21.31
C GLU A 118 -17.83 37.52 -20.31
N PHE A 119 -17.44 38.42 -19.40
CA PHE A 119 -16.49 38.09 -18.35
C PHE A 119 -16.98 36.97 -17.46
N ALA A 120 -18.24 37.03 -17.00
CA ALA A 120 -18.84 35.99 -16.21
C ALA A 120 -18.84 34.62 -16.95
N ARG A 121 -19.11 34.62 -18.25
CA ARG A 121 -19.07 33.41 -19.07
C ARG A 121 -17.66 32.82 -19.15
N ALA A 122 -16.64 33.65 -19.37
CA ALA A 122 -15.24 33.22 -19.38
C ALA A 122 -14.81 32.67 -18.04
N LEU A 123 -15.07 33.38 -16.94
CA LEU A 123 -14.67 32.96 -15.58
C LEU A 123 -15.42 31.70 -15.13
N PHE A 124 -16.70 31.57 -15.43
CA PHE A 124 -17.47 30.38 -15.11
C PHE A 124 -16.95 29.14 -15.84
N HIS A 125 -16.48 29.29 -17.09
CA HIS A 125 -15.85 28.21 -17.83
C HIS A 125 -14.50 27.82 -17.20
N ILE A 126 -13.66 28.78 -16.81
CA ILE A 126 -12.42 28.55 -16.09
C ILE A 126 -12.69 27.77 -14.78
N ASN A 127 -13.71 28.18 -14.00
CA ASN A 127 -14.10 27.54 -12.77
C ASN A 127 -14.50 26.06 -12.93
N GLN A 128 -15.05 25.66 -14.06
CA GLN A 128 -15.37 24.26 -14.35
C GLN A 128 -14.11 23.40 -14.52
N ARG A 129 -13.02 23.95 -15.05
CA ARG A 129 -11.77 23.27 -15.43
C ARG A 129 -10.56 23.96 -14.81
N ARG A 130 -10.61 24.17 -13.51
CA ARG A 130 -9.61 24.94 -12.76
C ARG A 130 -8.21 24.32 -12.65
N GLY A 131 -7.90 23.29 -13.44
CA GLY A 131 -6.58 22.69 -13.50
C GLY A 131 -6.25 21.75 -12.30
N PHE A 132 -5.19 20.99 -12.49
CA PHE A 132 -4.60 20.12 -11.48
C PHE A 132 -3.88 20.97 -10.42
N LYS A 133 -4.07 20.64 -9.15
CA LYS A 133 -3.27 21.19 -8.05
C LYS A 133 -2.38 20.08 -7.53
N SER A 134 -1.09 20.22 -7.75
CA SER A 134 -0.08 19.35 -7.18
C SER A 134 -0.18 19.36 -5.65
N ASN A 135 -0.02 18.19 -5.04
CA ASN A 135 0.13 18.05 -3.61
C ASN A 135 1.36 17.19 -3.36
N ARG A 136 2.38 17.77 -2.75
CA ARG A 136 3.67 17.13 -2.47
C ARG A 136 3.54 15.73 -1.87
N LYS A 137 2.58 15.50 -0.97
CA LYS A 137 2.38 14.22 -0.28
C LYS A 137 1.65 13.15 -1.10
N THR A 138 0.74 13.56 -2.01
CA THR A 138 -0.03 12.61 -2.82
C THR A 138 0.64 12.28 -4.15
N ASP A 139 1.37 13.23 -4.72
CA ASP A 139 2.03 13.04 -6.01
C ASP A 139 3.16 12.01 -5.96
N LYS A 140 3.70 11.74 -4.76
CA LYS A 140 4.72 10.69 -4.55
C LYS A 140 4.18 9.26 -4.64
N LYS A 141 2.89 9.05 -4.38
CA LYS A 141 2.23 7.73 -4.41
C LYS A 141 1.77 7.33 -5.80
N ASP A 142 1.59 8.30 -6.68
CA ASP A 142 1.03 8.06 -7.99
C ASP A 142 2.17 7.95 -9.02
N ASN A 143 2.41 6.73 -9.53
CA ASN A 143 3.35 6.51 -10.63
C ASN A 143 3.00 7.34 -11.88
N ASP A 144 1.74 7.79 -11.98
CA ASP A 144 1.26 8.64 -13.07
C ASP A 144 1.58 10.13 -12.82
N ALA A 145 1.87 10.54 -11.58
CA ALA A 145 2.15 11.95 -11.25
C ALA A 145 3.41 12.48 -11.96
N GLY A 146 4.43 11.65 -12.13
CA GLY A 146 5.63 12.00 -12.91
C GLY A 146 5.31 12.30 -14.37
N ALA A 147 4.54 11.44 -15.02
CA ALA A 147 4.09 11.62 -16.40
C ALA A 147 3.17 12.84 -16.55
N LEU A 148 2.31 13.09 -15.56
CA LEU A 148 1.44 14.27 -15.52
C LEU A 148 2.23 15.56 -15.36
N LYS A 149 3.22 15.61 -14.47
CA LYS A 149 4.11 16.78 -14.29
C LYS A 149 4.91 17.06 -15.56
N GLN A 150 5.43 16.04 -16.23
CA GLN A 150 6.10 16.19 -17.53
C GLN A 150 5.16 16.75 -18.60
N ALA A 151 3.91 16.30 -18.66
CA ALA A 151 2.91 16.84 -19.60
C ALA A 151 2.60 18.31 -19.33
N ILE A 152 2.49 18.71 -18.05
CA ILE A 152 2.31 20.10 -17.63
C ILE A 152 3.52 20.96 -18.04
N SER A 153 4.75 20.48 -17.81
CA SER A 153 5.98 21.18 -18.21
C SER A 153 6.08 21.34 -19.72
N LYS A 154 5.76 20.29 -20.49
CA LYS A 154 5.69 20.36 -21.95
C LYS A 154 4.65 21.38 -22.44
N LEU A 155 3.50 21.47 -21.77
CA LEU A 155 2.48 22.46 -22.10
C LEU A 155 2.99 23.89 -21.85
N ARG A 156 3.69 24.13 -20.75
CA ARG A 156 4.30 25.45 -20.44
C ARG A 156 5.32 25.86 -21.48
N LEU A 157 6.18 24.93 -21.92
CA LEU A 157 7.14 25.20 -23.00
C LEU A 157 6.43 25.56 -24.30
N LYS A 158 5.42 24.80 -24.72
CA LYS A 158 4.63 25.13 -25.93
C LYS A 158 3.97 26.49 -25.85
N MET A 159 3.39 26.85 -24.71
CA MET A 159 2.82 28.19 -24.52
C MET A 159 3.87 29.29 -24.68
N LYS A 160 5.08 29.05 -24.16
CA LYS A 160 6.20 30.01 -24.31
C LYS A 160 6.66 30.11 -25.76
N ASP A 161 6.84 28.97 -26.45
CA ASP A 161 7.27 28.92 -27.85
C ASP A 161 6.27 29.63 -28.79
N GLU A 162 4.97 29.47 -28.50
CA GLU A 162 3.88 30.11 -29.24
C GLU A 162 3.56 31.53 -28.75
N SER A 163 4.37 32.09 -27.83
CA SER A 163 4.23 33.43 -27.25
C SER A 163 2.84 33.72 -26.69
N CYS A 164 2.21 32.71 -26.03
CA CYS A 164 0.91 32.85 -25.41
C CYS A 164 1.04 33.35 -23.97
N ARG A 165 0.35 34.43 -23.63
CA ARG A 165 0.35 35.06 -22.28
C ARG A 165 -0.38 34.21 -21.25
N THR A 166 -1.44 33.51 -21.66
CA THR A 166 -2.28 32.70 -20.79
C THR A 166 -2.64 31.37 -21.44
N VAL A 167 -3.04 30.41 -20.60
CA VAL A 167 -3.52 29.12 -21.11
C VAL A 167 -4.85 29.26 -21.88
N GLY A 168 -5.65 30.29 -21.56
CA GLY A 168 -6.87 30.61 -22.30
C GLY A 168 -6.61 31.04 -23.72
N GLU A 169 -5.63 31.91 -23.91
CA GLU A 169 -5.18 32.39 -25.24
C GLU A 169 -4.64 31.21 -26.07
N TRP A 170 -3.81 30.34 -25.48
CA TRP A 170 -3.30 29.14 -26.13
C TRP A 170 -4.40 28.16 -26.54
N LEU A 171 -5.39 27.93 -25.66
CA LEU A 171 -6.53 27.09 -25.97
C LEU A 171 -7.42 27.69 -27.07
N HIS A 172 -7.54 29.02 -27.14
CA HIS A 172 -8.27 29.68 -28.20
C HIS A 172 -7.59 29.49 -29.58
N LYS A 173 -6.26 29.64 -29.68
CA LYS A 173 -5.52 29.34 -30.90
C LYS A 173 -5.79 27.91 -31.41
N ARG A 174 -5.78 26.96 -30.53
CA ARG A 174 -6.07 25.53 -30.86
C ARG A 174 -7.52 25.31 -31.30
N ASP A 175 -8.48 25.91 -30.58
CA ASP A 175 -9.91 25.83 -30.91
C ASP A 175 -10.18 26.44 -32.28
N PHE A 176 -9.58 27.56 -32.58
CA PHE A 176 -9.66 28.25 -33.87
C PHE A 176 -9.03 27.43 -35.02
N ALA A 177 -7.94 26.71 -34.74
CA ALA A 177 -7.31 25.78 -35.68
C ALA A 177 -8.07 24.42 -35.81
N GLY A 178 -9.21 24.25 -35.15
CA GLY A 178 -9.98 23.00 -35.17
C GLY A 178 -9.32 21.87 -34.39
N GLU A 179 -8.32 22.16 -33.56
CA GLU A 179 -7.61 21.18 -32.77
C GLU A 179 -8.33 20.91 -31.44
N THR A 180 -8.01 19.75 -30.84
CA THR A 180 -8.62 19.39 -29.56
C THR A 180 -8.14 20.29 -28.41
N VAL A 181 -9.09 20.77 -27.61
CA VAL A 181 -8.88 21.57 -26.38
C VAL A 181 -9.17 20.76 -25.12
N ARG A 182 -9.43 19.44 -25.24
CA ARG A 182 -9.72 18.57 -24.10
C ARG A 182 -8.48 17.80 -23.69
N ALA A 183 -8.25 17.72 -22.38
CA ALA A 183 -7.24 16.83 -21.82
C ALA A 183 -7.51 15.39 -22.24
N ARG A 184 -6.47 14.69 -22.66
CA ARG A 184 -6.53 13.29 -23.09
C ARG A 184 -5.56 12.46 -22.28
N TYR A 185 -6.03 11.28 -21.90
CA TYR A 185 -5.22 10.21 -21.34
C TYR A 185 -5.22 9.04 -22.32
N ARG A 186 -4.04 8.57 -22.66
CA ARG A 186 -3.86 7.43 -23.57
C ARG A 186 -3.01 6.37 -22.88
N GLN A 187 -3.35 5.12 -23.12
CA GLN A 187 -2.54 3.96 -22.77
C GLN A 187 -2.13 3.26 -24.06
N THR A 188 -0.84 3.16 -24.29
CA THR A 188 -0.29 2.46 -25.45
C THR A 188 0.49 1.26 -24.96
N LYS A 189 0.17 0.06 -25.49
CA LYS A 189 0.97 -1.12 -25.23
C LYS A 189 2.21 -1.05 -26.11
N VAL A 190 3.38 -1.01 -25.50
CA VAL A 190 4.68 -1.03 -26.19
C VAL A 190 5.33 -2.37 -25.85
N THR A 191 5.60 -3.18 -26.87
CA THR A 191 6.36 -4.42 -26.71
C THR A 191 7.83 -4.06 -26.89
N LYS A 192 8.66 -4.39 -25.90
CA LYS A 192 10.11 -4.23 -25.97
C LYS A 192 10.73 -5.37 -26.78
N ASP A 193 11.99 -5.16 -27.20
CA ASP A 193 12.76 -6.18 -27.94
C ASP A 193 12.94 -7.49 -27.15
N ASP A 194 12.82 -7.45 -25.82
CA ASP A 194 12.84 -8.62 -24.93
C ASP A 194 11.50 -9.38 -24.85
N GLY A 195 10.51 -9.01 -25.67
CA GLY A 195 9.17 -9.60 -25.71
C GLY A 195 8.25 -9.18 -24.56
N LYS A 196 8.73 -8.37 -23.60
CA LYS A 196 7.90 -7.90 -22.48
C LYS A 196 7.05 -6.70 -22.90
N THR A 197 5.76 -6.78 -22.60
CA THR A 197 4.81 -5.70 -22.90
C THR A 197 4.76 -4.71 -21.74
N ARG A 198 5.04 -3.45 -22.03
CA ARG A 198 4.87 -2.33 -21.12
C ARG A 198 3.66 -1.50 -21.53
N ILE A 199 2.90 -1.01 -20.57
CA ILE A 199 1.84 -0.02 -20.81
C ILE A 199 2.44 1.36 -20.59
N ASP A 200 2.62 2.11 -21.68
CA ASP A 200 3.00 3.51 -21.62
C ASP A 200 1.76 4.38 -21.49
N LYS A 201 1.81 5.30 -20.54
CA LYS A 201 0.73 6.25 -20.25
C LYS A 201 1.16 7.64 -20.70
N SER A 202 0.36 8.28 -21.54
CA SER A 202 0.57 9.66 -21.94
C SER A 202 -0.57 10.57 -21.52
N TYR A 203 -0.22 11.76 -21.08
CA TYR A 203 -1.14 12.80 -20.64
C TYR A 203 -0.95 14.01 -21.54
N ASP A 204 -2.00 14.39 -22.28
CA ASP A 204 -1.97 15.54 -23.17
C ASP A 204 -2.91 16.63 -22.64
N LEU A 205 -2.52 17.89 -22.80
CA LEU A 205 -3.32 19.09 -22.47
C LEU A 205 -3.76 19.16 -20.99
N TYR A 206 -2.91 18.70 -20.08
CA TYR A 206 -3.16 18.84 -18.65
C TYR A 206 -2.70 20.21 -18.15
N ILE A 207 -3.66 20.98 -17.67
CA ILE A 207 -3.48 22.34 -17.14
C ILE A 207 -3.29 22.24 -15.62
N ASP A 208 -2.34 22.98 -15.07
CA ASP A 208 -2.17 23.09 -13.62
C ASP A 208 -2.92 24.31 -13.05
N ARG A 209 -2.96 24.38 -11.72
CA ARG A 209 -3.65 25.46 -11.01
C ARG A 209 -2.95 26.79 -11.17
N ALA A 210 -1.60 26.80 -11.26
CA ALA A 210 -0.84 28.02 -11.41
C ALA A 210 -1.06 28.69 -12.78
N MET A 211 -1.26 27.91 -13.86
CA MET A 211 -1.65 28.46 -15.16
C MET A 211 -3.02 29.15 -15.09
N ILE A 212 -3.97 28.57 -14.36
CA ILE A 212 -5.31 29.17 -14.18
C ILE A 212 -5.25 30.40 -13.28
N GLU A 213 -4.40 30.40 -12.27
CA GLU A 213 -4.17 31.56 -11.40
C GLU A 213 -3.56 32.72 -12.19
N GLY A 214 -2.50 32.46 -12.94
CA GLY A 214 -1.89 33.46 -13.81
C GLY A 214 -2.88 34.02 -14.84
N GLU A 215 -3.71 33.17 -15.45
CA GLU A 215 -4.74 33.63 -16.38
C GLU A 215 -5.78 34.53 -15.71
N PHE A 216 -6.27 34.12 -14.53
CA PHE A 216 -7.22 34.94 -13.77
C PHE A 216 -6.64 36.29 -13.41
N ASP A 217 -5.41 36.33 -12.89
CA ASP A 217 -4.76 37.56 -12.46
C ASP A 217 -4.47 38.50 -13.68
N THR A 218 -4.06 37.93 -14.81
CA THR A 218 -3.82 38.71 -16.05
C THR A 218 -5.13 39.28 -16.62
N LEU A 219 -6.18 38.47 -16.72
CA LEU A 219 -7.50 38.89 -17.17
C LEU A 219 -8.08 39.97 -16.25
N TRP A 220 -8.02 39.73 -14.93
CA TRP A 220 -8.53 40.68 -13.96
C TRP A 220 -7.83 42.03 -14.04
N ALA A 221 -6.50 42.06 -14.08
CA ALA A 221 -5.71 43.27 -14.16
C ALA A 221 -6.05 44.08 -15.42
N LYS A 222 -6.17 43.42 -16.58
CA LYS A 222 -6.55 44.10 -17.83
C LYS A 222 -7.96 44.64 -17.76
N GLN A 223 -8.92 43.88 -17.29
CA GLN A 223 -10.32 44.30 -17.23
C GLN A 223 -10.54 45.43 -16.19
N THR A 224 -9.80 45.41 -15.06
CA THR A 224 -9.79 46.51 -14.10
C THR A 224 -9.26 47.80 -14.72
N ALA A 225 -8.18 47.72 -15.51
CA ALA A 225 -7.64 48.91 -16.22
C ALA A 225 -8.63 49.49 -17.23
N LEU A 226 -9.46 48.68 -17.85
CA LEU A 226 -10.45 49.11 -18.86
C LEU A 226 -11.79 49.54 -18.22
N ASN A 227 -12.18 49.00 -17.08
CA ASN A 227 -13.42 49.33 -16.38
C ASN A 227 -13.28 49.17 -14.83
N PRO A 228 -12.62 50.10 -14.15
CA PRO A 228 -12.33 50.01 -12.72
C PRO A 228 -13.56 50.05 -11.83
N THR A 229 -14.67 50.58 -12.29
CA THR A 229 -15.91 50.68 -11.49
C THR A 229 -16.59 49.31 -11.30
N MET A 230 -16.44 48.42 -12.28
CA MET A 230 -17.03 47.08 -12.26
C MET A 230 -16.10 46.04 -11.58
N PHE A 231 -14.78 46.17 -11.77
CA PHE A 231 -13.78 45.20 -11.31
C PHE A 231 -13.15 45.65 -9.98
N THR A 232 -13.89 45.48 -8.87
CA THR A 232 -13.47 45.88 -7.53
C THR A 232 -12.56 44.83 -6.87
N ASP A 233 -11.71 45.24 -5.91
CA ASP A 233 -10.84 44.34 -5.16
C ASP A 233 -11.64 43.28 -4.36
N ALA A 234 -12.78 43.66 -3.76
CA ALA A 234 -13.66 42.73 -3.05
C ALA A 234 -14.19 41.62 -3.96
N ALA A 235 -14.62 41.98 -5.18
CA ALA A 235 -15.07 40.98 -6.16
C ALA A 235 -13.90 40.08 -6.62
N ARG A 236 -12.70 40.66 -6.80
CA ARG A 236 -11.48 39.92 -7.13
C ARG A 236 -11.19 38.84 -6.10
N ASP A 237 -11.12 39.23 -4.85
CA ASP A 237 -10.71 38.33 -3.77
C ASP A 237 -11.71 37.19 -3.58
N ASP A 238 -13.00 37.45 -3.59
CA ASP A 238 -14.04 36.45 -3.47
C ASP A 238 -14.09 35.47 -4.66
N LEU A 239 -14.01 35.98 -5.87
CA LEU A 239 -14.02 35.17 -7.08
C LEU A 239 -12.73 34.34 -7.21
N ARG A 240 -11.57 34.95 -6.90
CA ARG A 240 -10.27 34.27 -6.85
C ARG A 240 -10.26 33.17 -5.80
N TYR A 241 -10.76 33.44 -4.59
CA TYR A 241 -10.88 32.43 -3.55
C TYR A 241 -11.78 31.27 -3.99
N CYS A 242 -12.96 31.56 -4.55
CA CYS A 242 -13.88 30.53 -5.05
C CYS A 242 -13.22 29.66 -6.14
N LEU A 243 -12.47 30.28 -7.05
CA LEU A 243 -11.79 29.60 -8.15
C LEU A 243 -10.64 28.71 -7.66
N LEU A 244 -9.76 29.24 -6.83
CA LEU A 244 -8.44 28.65 -6.54
C LEU A 244 -8.41 27.84 -5.26
N PHE A 245 -9.24 28.19 -4.26
CA PHE A 245 -9.18 27.51 -2.97
C PHE A 245 -9.45 26.00 -3.07
N GLN A 246 -8.59 25.24 -2.46
CA GLN A 246 -8.76 23.81 -2.28
C GLN A 246 -8.43 23.43 -0.83
N ARG A 247 -9.42 22.83 -0.16
CA ARG A 247 -9.24 22.38 1.21
C ARG A 247 -8.05 21.41 1.30
N PRO A 248 -7.14 21.61 2.25
CA PRO A 248 -6.04 20.68 2.52
C PRO A 248 -6.54 19.25 2.77
N LEU A 249 -5.72 18.28 2.45
CA LEU A 249 -5.99 16.89 2.80
C LEU A 249 -5.93 16.74 4.31
N LYS A 250 -6.86 15.96 4.87
CA LYS A 250 -6.74 15.60 6.29
C LYS A 250 -5.55 14.66 6.45
N PRO A 251 -4.64 14.94 7.40
CA PRO A 251 -3.55 14.03 7.68
C PRO A 251 -4.10 12.67 8.15
N VAL A 252 -3.40 11.61 7.78
CA VAL A 252 -3.69 10.27 8.30
C VAL A 252 -3.30 10.27 9.77
N LYS A 253 -4.24 9.98 10.66
CA LYS A 253 -3.94 9.86 12.09
C LYS A 253 -3.10 8.60 12.31
N PRO A 254 -1.97 8.68 13.03
CA PRO A 254 -1.21 7.50 13.43
C PRO A 254 -2.03 6.63 14.39
N GLY A 255 -1.74 5.34 14.44
CA GLY A 255 -2.27 4.45 15.47
C GLY A 255 -1.59 4.69 16.82
N ARG A 256 -2.05 4.01 17.89
CA ARG A 256 -1.38 4.03 19.19
C ARG A 256 -0.25 3.02 19.23
N CYS A 257 0.81 3.36 19.96
CA CYS A 257 1.95 2.49 20.21
C CYS A 257 1.50 1.21 20.93
N THR A 258 2.09 0.07 20.58
CA THR A 258 1.74 -1.22 21.21
C THR A 258 2.30 -1.37 22.62
N LEU A 259 3.39 -0.68 22.95
CA LEU A 259 4.03 -0.71 24.27
C LEU A 259 3.65 0.48 25.15
N MET A 260 3.34 1.62 24.54
CA MET A 260 2.93 2.88 25.20
C MET A 260 1.63 3.37 24.57
N PRO A 261 0.47 2.86 24.99
CA PRO A 261 -0.82 3.16 24.33
C PRO A 261 -1.24 4.63 24.35
N GLU A 262 -0.69 5.44 25.22
CA GLU A 262 -0.85 6.90 25.31
C GLU A 262 -0.13 7.63 24.18
N GLU A 263 0.91 7.02 23.59
CA GLU A 263 1.75 7.60 22.56
C GLU A 263 1.31 7.19 21.14
N GLU A 264 1.55 8.07 20.17
CA GLU A 264 1.31 7.79 18.75
C GLU A 264 2.48 7.00 18.12
N ARG A 265 2.13 6.15 17.16
CA ARG A 265 3.13 5.36 16.41
C ARG A 265 4.06 6.25 15.61
N ALA A 266 5.34 5.89 15.60
CA ALA A 266 6.35 6.55 14.80
C ALA A 266 6.16 6.29 13.29
N PRO A 267 6.42 7.28 12.43
CA PRO A 267 6.43 7.09 10.98
C PRO A 267 7.45 6.04 10.54
N LEU A 268 7.09 5.22 9.56
CA LEU A 268 8.02 4.27 8.92
C LEU A 268 9.19 4.96 8.20
N THR A 269 8.99 6.20 7.83
CA THR A 269 10.00 7.07 7.22
C THR A 269 11.19 7.34 8.14
N LEU A 270 11.01 7.34 9.47
CA LEU A 270 12.10 7.69 10.38
C LEU A 270 13.28 6.71 10.26
N PRO A 271 14.52 7.22 10.13
CA PRO A 271 15.73 6.39 10.19
C PRO A 271 15.75 5.48 11.40
N SER A 272 15.38 5.96 12.58
CA SER A 272 15.27 5.15 13.81
C SER A 272 14.27 4.00 13.69
N THR A 273 13.12 4.21 13.07
CA THR A 273 12.12 3.14 12.82
C THR A 273 12.68 2.07 11.88
N GLN A 274 13.43 2.48 10.87
CA GLN A 274 14.03 1.53 9.92
C GLN A 274 15.22 0.80 10.52
N ARG A 275 16.05 1.46 11.33
CA ARG A 275 17.12 0.82 12.11
C ARG A 275 16.55 -0.22 13.05
N PHE A 276 15.50 0.10 13.79
CA PHE A 276 14.82 -0.88 14.64
C PHE A 276 14.41 -2.14 13.85
N ARG A 277 13.79 -1.99 12.70
CA ARG A 277 13.41 -3.13 11.83
C ARG A 277 14.64 -3.91 11.36
N MET A 278 15.70 -3.21 10.94
CA MET A 278 16.94 -3.85 10.48
C MET A 278 17.58 -4.68 11.60
N TYR A 279 17.73 -4.10 12.79
CA TYR A 279 18.29 -4.83 13.94
C TYR A 279 17.43 -6.02 14.34
N GLN A 280 16.10 -5.86 14.34
CA GLN A 280 15.18 -6.95 14.61
C GLN A 280 15.33 -8.09 13.59
N GLU A 281 15.41 -7.78 12.28
CA GLU A 281 15.57 -8.80 11.23
C GLU A 281 16.96 -9.46 11.29
N VAL A 282 18.02 -8.67 11.41
CA VAL A 282 19.40 -9.18 11.41
C VAL A 282 19.73 -9.97 12.69
N ASN A 283 19.26 -9.54 13.86
CA ASN A 283 19.44 -10.30 15.10
C ASN A 283 18.69 -11.64 15.11
N ASN A 284 17.67 -11.79 14.27
CA ASN A 284 16.94 -13.05 14.06
C ASN A 284 17.46 -13.87 12.86
N LEU A 285 18.44 -13.34 12.13
CA LEU A 285 19.03 -14.08 11.01
C LEU A 285 19.88 -15.25 11.55
N ARG A 286 19.69 -16.43 10.96
CA ARG A 286 20.42 -17.66 11.31
C ARG A 286 21.07 -18.23 10.07
N ILE A 287 22.28 -18.72 10.23
CA ILE A 287 23.03 -19.45 9.20
C ILE A 287 22.63 -20.92 9.35
N LEU A 288 22.15 -21.52 8.28
CA LEU A 288 21.76 -22.92 8.24
C LEU A 288 22.94 -23.75 7.71
N ARG A 289 23.62 -24.49 8.58
CA ARG A 289 24.68 -25.43 8.21
C ARG A 289 24.15 -26.85 8.27
N ASP A 290 24.51 -27.65 7.28
CA ASP A 290 24.19 -29.08 7.18
C ASP A 290 22.70 -29.41 7.33
N GLY A 291 21.82 -28.47 6.92
CA GLY A 291 20.37 -28.62 6.83
C GLY A 291 19.62 -28.63 8.16
N LEU A 292 20.28 -28.64 9.34
CA LEU A 292 19.61 -28.78 10.63
C LEU A 292 20.18 -27.86 11.74
N LYS A 293 21.41 -27.35 11.60
CA LYS A 293 22.05 -26.54 12.64
C LYS A 293 21.90 -25.05 12.34
N GLU A 294 21.14 -24.37 13.19
CA GLU A 294 20.93 -22.91 13.11
C GLU A 294 21.97 -22.18 13.96
N GLU A 295 22.82 -21.37 13.33
CA GLU A 295 23.82 -20.56 14.03
C GLU A 295 23.47 -19.07 13.92
N PRO A 296 23.41 -18.32 15.03
CA PRO A 296 23.24 -16.87 14.99
C PRO A 296 24.49 -16.21 14.38
N LEU A 297 24.34 -15.03 13.81
CA LEU A 297 25.46 -14.19 13.45
C LEU A 297 26.26 -13.82 14.72
N ASN A 298 27.57 -13.76 14.61
CA ASN A 298 28.38 -13.12 15.66
C ASN A 298 28.24 -11.60 15.59
N LEU A 299 28.72 -10.89 16.63
CA LEU A 299 28.54 -9.45 16.74
C LEU A 299 29.19 -8.69 15.55
N ALA A 300 30.39 -9.08 15.13
CA ALA A 300 31.10 -8.44 14.03
C ALA A 300 30.36 -8.64 12.69
N GLN A 301 29.84 -9.83 12.43
CA GLN A 301 29.03 -10.11 11.25
C GLN A 301 27.71 -9.32 11.24
N ARG A 302 27.05 -9.24 12.41
CA ARG A 302 25.83 -8.44 12.58
C ARG A 302 26.11 -6.97 12.28
N ASP A 303 27.17 -6.39 12.85
CA ASP A 303 27.49 -4.97 12.69
C ASP A 303 27.91 -4.63 11.26
N ALA A 304 28.70 -5.49 10.62
CA ALA A 304 29.06 -5.33 9.21
C ALA A 304 27.82 -5.35 8.30
N LEU A 305 26.87 -6.25 8.57
CA LEU A 305 25.62 -6.32 7.80
C LEU A 305 24.73 -5.11 8.05
N ILE A 306 24.59 -4.64 9.29
CA ILE A 306 23.81 -3.44 9.63
C ILE A 306 24.41 -2.21 8.95
N ALA A 307 25.74 -2.03 8.99
CA ALA A 307 26.41 -0.91 8.31
C ALA A 307 26.15 -0.92 6.79
N ALA A 308 26.23 -2.09 6.17
CA ALA A 308 25.93 -2.24 4.74
C ALA A 308 24.45 -1.99 4.39
N LEU A 309 23.52 -2.32 5.28
CA LEU A 309 22.08 -2.06 5.11
C LEU A 309 21.71 -0.60 5.38
N GLU A 310 22.43 0.10 6.26
CA GLU A 310 22.21 1.52 6.58
C GLU A 310 22.38 2.41 5.33
N ALA A 311 23.39 2.11 4.51
CA ALA A 311 23.69 2.87 3.29
C ALA A 311 22.97 2.33 2.03
N SER A 312 22.04 1.40 2.16
CA SER A 312 21.42 0.76 1.00
C SER A 312 19.91 0.57 1.17
N ASN A 313 19.18 0.63 0.05
CA ASN A 313 17.74 0.35 0.06
C ASN A 313 17.45 -1.13 0.35
N LYS A 314 18.30 -2.03 -0.15
CA LYS A 314 18.19 -3.49 0.01
C LYS A 314 19.49 -4.20 -0.33
N ARG A 315 19.66 -5.41 0.19
CA ARG A 315 20.76 -6.32 -0.15
C ARG A 315 20.24 -7.73 -0.39
N SER A 316 20.67 -8.36 -1.49
CA SER A 316 20.34 -9.77 -1.75
C SER A 316 21.10 -10.69 -0.80
N PHE A 317 20.55 -11.87 -0.51
CA PHE A 317 21.26 -12.88 0.31
C PHE A 317 22.60 -13.27 -0.29
N THR A 318 22.72 -13.30 -1.60
CA THR A 318 24.02 -13.53 -2.28
C THR A 318 25.05 -12.45 -1.94
N GLN A 319 24.65 -11.16 -1.95
CA GLN A 319 25.54 -10.06 -1.55
C GLN A 319 25.88 -10.11 -0.05
N ILE A 320 24.93 -10.54 0.79
CA ILE A 320 25.13 -10.70 2.23
C ILE A 320 26.12 -11.84 2.51
N LYS A 321 25.99 -12.99 1.84
CA LYS A 321 26.94 -14.10 1.96
C LYS A 321 28.36 -13.68 1.59
N LYS A 322 28.51 -12.94 0.49
CA LYS A 322 29.81 -12.39 0.07
C LYS A 322 30.40 -11.42 1.10
N LEU A 323 29.57 -10.52 1.63
CA LEU A 323 29.98 -9.55 2.68
C LEU A 323 30.47 -10.25 3.95
N LEU A 324 29.80 -11.31 4.37
CA LEU A 324 30.09 -12.04 5.61
C LEU A 324 31.13 -13.16 5.44
N GLY A 325 31.67 -13.36 4.24
CA GLY A 325 32.61 -14.45 3.95
C GLY A 325 32.01 -15.85 4.08
N ILE A 326 30.69 -15.98 3.87
CA ILE A 326 29.94 -17.24 4.00
C ILE A 326 29.86 -17.89 2.61
N GLY A 327 30.11 -19.21 2.52
CA GLY A 327 30.04 -19.95 1.25
C GLY A 327 28.65 -19.89 0.63
N GLY A 328 28.61 -19.85 -0.72
CA GLY A 328 27.35 -19.68 -1.47
C GLY A 328 26.32 -20.81 -1.27
N ALA A 329 26.77 -22.01 -0.92
CA ALA A 329 25.90 -23.18 -0.67
C ALA A 329 25.12 -23.10 0.67
N VAL A 330 25.55 -22.23 1.59
CA VAL A 330 24.90 -22.05 2.89
C VAL A 330 23.66 -21.19 2.72
N GLN A 331 22.57 -21.52 3.40
CA GLN A 331 21.32 -20.75 3.37
C GLN A 331 21.09 -20.00 4.69
N PHE A 332 20.30 -18.92 4.60
CA PHE A 332 19.76 -18.27 5.79
C PHE A 332 18.35 -18.74 6.08
N ASN A 333 17.93 -18.70 7.35
CA ASN A 333 16.56 -19.06 7.77
C ASN A 333 15.46 -18.21 7.12
N PHE A 334 15.78 -16.99 6.63
CA PHE A 334 14.84 -16.11 5.95
C PHE A 334 14.92 -16.19 4.42
N GLU A 335 15.85 -16.98 3.89
CA GLU A 335 16.06 -17.13 2.46
C GLU A 335 15.12 -18.19 1.88
N ASP A 336 14.18 -17.77 1.04
CA ASP A 336 13.26 -18.64 0.33
C ASP A 336 12.97 -18.09 -1.08
N PRO A 337 12.33 -18.86 -2.00
CA PRO A 337 12.03 -18.40 -3.35
C PRO A 337 11.24 -17.09 -3.44
N LYS A 338 10.50 -16.73 -2.40
CA LYS A 338 9.70 -15.49 -2.32
C LYS A 338 10.45 -14.36 -1.63
N ARG A 339 11.49 -14.67 -0.86
CA ARG A 339 12.30 -13.70 -0.12
C ARG A 339 13.78 -13.90 -0.42
N GLN A 340 14.29 -13.11 -1.37
CA GLN A 340 15.67 -13.18 -1.85
C GLN A 340 16.58 -12.05 -1.32
N GLU A 341 16.04 -11.14 -0.51
CA GLU A 341 16.74 -9.94 -0.07
C GLU A 341 16.28 -9.46 1.32
N LEU A 342 17.15 -8.73 1.99
CA LEU A 342 16.82 -7.92 3.17
C LEU A 342 16.70 -6.44 2.78
N LYS A 343 15.71 -5.79 3.33
CA LYS A 343 15.52 -4.34 3.14
C LYS A 343 16.49 -3.57 4.04
N GLY A 344 17.19 -2.59 3.49
CA GLY A 344 18.03 -1.67 4.22
C GLY A 344 17.27 -0.42 4.72
N ASN A 345 18.01 0.61 5.11
CA ASN A 345 17.46 1.90 5.49
C ASN A 345 17.12 2.71 4.24
N THR A 346 15.90 2.52 3.73
CA THR A 346 15.43 3.18 2.51
C THR A 346 15.47 4.70 2.62
N THR A 347 15.21 5.27 3.79
CA THR A 347 15.25 6.73 3.99
C THR A 347 16.68 7.25 3.91
N SER A 348 17.63 6.61 4.63
CA SER A 348 19.04 6.98 4.55
C SER A 348 19.59 6.80 3.14
N ALA A 349 19.28 5.68 2.48
CA ALA A 349 19.71 5.43 1.09
C ALA A 349 19.17 6.46 0.08
N ILE A 350 17.96 7.00 0.28
CA ILE A 350 17.42 8.06 -0.56
C ILE A 350 18.09 9.39 -0.22
N LEU A 351 18.18 9.75 1.06
CA LEU A 351 18.66 11.06 1.47
C LEU A 351 20.18 11.21 1.31
N SER A 352 20.94 10.11 1.27
CA SER A 352 22.38 10.10 0.94
C SER A 352 22.69 10.09 -0.56
N ASP A 353 21.68 10.14 -1.45
CA ASP A 353 21.92 10.34 -2.88
C ASP A 353 22.51 11.73 -3.11
N LYS A 354 23.44 11.86 -4.08
CA LYS A 354 24.17 13.10 -4.41
C LYS A 354 23.24 14.30 -4.73
N LYS A 355 22.02 14.03 -5.24
CA LYS A 355 21.02 15.06 -5.51
C LYS A 355 20.29 15.56 -4.26
N HIS A 356 20.49 14.93 -3.10
CA HIS A 356 19.91 15.29 -1.82
C HIS A 356 21.02 15.83 -0.88
N PHE A 357 21.35 15.12 0.18
CA PHE A 357 22.41 15.51 1.10
C PHE A 357 23.78 14.89 0.75
N GLY A 358 23.82 13.87 -0.14
CA GLY A 358 25.05 13.12 -0.38
C GLY A 358 25.60 12.48 0.91
N ASP A 359 26.93 12.42 1.01
CA ASP A 359 27.60 11.84 2.16
C ASP A 359 27.39 12.62 3.48
N GLU A 360 27.00 13.90 3.39
CA GLU A 360 26.71 14.75 4.56
C GLU A 360 25.55 14.17 5.40
N TRP A 361 24.66 13.40 4.79
CA TRP A 361 23.56 12.72 5.49
C TRP A 361 24.06 11.87 6.67
N PHE A 362 25.17 11.17 6.51
CA PHE A 362 25.75 10.34 7.55
C PHE A 362 26.61 11.14 8.57
N GLY A 363 26.88 12.41 8.29
CA GLY A 363 27.49 13.33 9.23
C GLY A 363 26.53 13.88 10.29
N PHE A 364 25.22 13.85 10.02
CA PHE A 364 24.20 14.21 11.01
C PHE A 364 24.04 13.10 12.05
N ASP A 365 23.91 13.46 13.32
CA ASP A 365 23.55 12.51 14.35
C ASP A 365 22.13 11.96 14.16
N GLU A 366 21.81 10.84 14.83
CA GLU A 366 20.54 10.15 14.67
C GLU A 366 19.32 10.99 15.06
N VAL A 367 19.49 11.90 16.03
CA VAL A 367 18.42 12.79 16.49
C VAL A 367 18.12 13.84 15.43
N LYS A 368 19.16 14.42 14.83
CA LYS A 368 19.04 15.40 13.75
C LYS A 368 18.47 14.74 12.49
N GLN A 369 18.89 13.53 12.14
CA GLN A 369 18.32 12.76 11.03
C GLN A 369 16.80 12.54 11.21
N ASP A 370 16.38 12.12 12.39
CA ASP A 370 14.95 11.92 12.70
C ASP A 370 14.19 13.26 12.69
N ALA A 371 14.78 14.36 13.19
CA ALA A 371 14.18 15.68 13.18
C ALA A 371 13.95 16.21 11.76
N ILE A 372 14.94 16.08 10.88
CA ILE A 372 14.84 16.44 9.46
C ILE A 372 13.69 15.66 8.80
N VAL A 373 13.66 14.34 9.01
CA VAL A 373 12.62 13.49 8.42
C VAL A 373 11.23 13.79 8.97
N LEU A 374 11.11 14.08 10.27
CA LEU A 374 9.84 14.52 10.86
C LEU A 374 9.33 15.81 10.23
N GLN A 375 10.20 16.77 9.97
CA GLN A 375 9.82 18.01 9.29
C GLN A 375 9.39 17.74 7.84
N LEU A 376 10.09 16.87 7.12
CA LEU A 376 9.68 16.42 5.78
C LEU A 376 8.29 15.77 5.77
N VAL A 377 7.90 15.09 6.84
CA VAL A 377 6.57 14.46 6.99
C VAL A 377 5.51 15.46 7.40
N LYS A 378 5.82 16.43 8.26
CA LYS A 378 4.85 17.35 8.86
C LYS A 378 4.52 18.55 7.97
N GLU A 379 5.54 19.21 7.41
CA GLU A 379 5.35 20.45 6.67
C GLU A 379 4.73 20.18 5.29
N GLU A 380 3.63 20.87 5.00
CA GLU A 380 2.92 20.77 3.72
C GLU A 380 3.32 21.87 2.74
N ASN A 381 3.79 23.01 3.25
CA ASN A 381 4.22 24.14 2.44
C ASN A 381 5.66 23.94 1.97
N GLU A 382 5.84 23.72 0.67
CA GLU A 382 7.13 23.45 0.06
C GLU A 382 8.13 24.59 0.26
N ALA A 383 7.72 25.84 0.04
CA ALA A 383 8.59 27.00 0.19
C ALA A 383 9.07 27.22 1.63
N ARG A 384 8.20 26.93 2.64
CA ARG A 384 8.61 26.97 4.04
C ARG A 384 9.57 25.84 4.38
N LEU A 385 9.33 24.66 3.81
CA LEU A 385 10.20 23.51 4.03
C LEU A 385 11.57 23.70 3.42
N VAL A 386 11.66 24.23 2.21
CA VAL A 386 12.93 24.54 1.52
C VAL A 386 13.75 25.53 2.35
N ARG A 387 13.15 26.65 2.79
CA ARG A 387 13.83 27.60 3.67
C ARG A 387 14.32 26.97 4.97
N TRP A 388 13.47 26.21 5.63
CA TRP A 388 13.84 25.52 6.85
C TRP A 388 15.01 24.54 6.65
N LEU A 389 15.02 23.81 5.51
CA LEU A 389 16.14 22.93 5.16
C LEU A 389 17.44 23.70 4.96
N GLN A 390 17.41 24.83 4.25
CA GLN A 390 18.57 25.69 4.06
C GLN A 390 19.11 26.20 5.40
N ASP A 391 18.22 26.73 6.24
CA ASP A 391 18.58 27.29 7.55
C ASP A 391 19.15 26.22 8.51
N GLU A 392 18.57 25.02 8.53
CA GLU A 392 18.91 23.96 9.49
C GLU A 392 20.10 23.11 9.05
N THR A 393 20.28 22.90 7.74
CA THR A 393 21.29 21.96 7.21
C THR A 393 22.36 22.61 6.35
N GLY A 394 22.20 23.88 5.95
CA GLY A 394 23.18 24.62 5.14
C GLY A 394 23.22 24.21 3.66
N VAL A 395 22.31 23.35 3.19
CA VAL A 395 22.25 22.95 1.78
C VAL A 395 21.75 24.08 0.90
N ASP A 396 22.19 24.14 -0.35
CA ASP A 396 21.70 25.10 -1.33
C ASP A 396 20.23 24.86 -1.72
N GLU A 397 19.64 25.83 -2.41
CA GLU A 397 18.22 25.81 -2.78
C GLU A 397 17.86 24.59 -3.64
N ASN A 398 18.70 24.20 -4.60
CA ASN A 398 18.43 23.07 -5.49
C ASN A 398 18.41 21.74 -4.72
N HIS A 399 19.36 21.54 -3.82
CA HIS A 399 19.39 20.36 -2.94
C HIS A 399 18.22 20.37 -1.95
N ALA A 400 17.90 21.54 -1.36
CA ALA A 400 16.76 21.68 -0.46
C ALA A 400 15.42 21.34 -1.15
N GLU A 401 15.22 21.81 -2.40
CA GLU A 401 14.05 21.44 -3.21
C GLU A 401 14.02 19.94 -3.53
N ALA A 402 15.15 19.36 -3.90
CA ALA A 402 15.24 17.93 -4.16
C ALA A 402 14.91 17.09 -2.91
N VAL A 403 15.46 17.46 -1.75
CA VAL A 403 15.16 16.83 -0.44
C VAL A 403 13.69 16.99 -0.08
N ALA A 404 13.12 18.18 -0.21
CA ALA A 404 11.72 18.44 0.04
C ALA A 404 10.81 17.55 -0.81
N ASN A 405 11.22 17.21 -2.02
CA ASN A 405 10.51 16.36 -2.97
C ASN A 405 10.95 14.89 -2.95
N ALA A 406 11.86 14.47 -2.05
CA ALA A 406 12.32 13.09 -1.95
C ALA A 406 11.18 12.08 -1.71
N GLY A 407 11.18 10.97 -2.42
CA GLY A 407 10.14 9.91 -2.35
C GLY A 407 10.33 8.96 -1.18
N LEU A 408 10.09 9.41 0.06
CA LEU A 408 10.32 8.65 1.28
C LEU A 408 9.22 7.61 1.56
N PRO A 409 9.51 6.52 2.31
CA PRO A 409 8.51 5.54 2.72
C PRO A 409 7.37 6.17 3.51
N GLU A 410 6.14 5.67 3.35
CA GLU A 410 4.97 6.18 4.05
C GLU A 410 4.37 5.17 5.01
N GLY A 411 3.56 5.66 5.94
CA GLY A 411 2.87 4.86 6.94
C GLY A 411 3.49 4.98 8.32
N TYR A 412 3.01 4.13 9.23
CA TYR A 412 3.43 4.14 10.63
C TYR A 412 3.85 2.74 11.06
N GLY A 413 4.84 2.67 11.96
CA GLY A 413 5.27 1.45 12.61
C GLY A 413 4.26 0.93 13.63
N SER A 414 4.68 0.03 14.50
CA SER A 414 3.90 -0.45 15.66
C SER A 414 4.27 0.27 16.95
N LEU A 415 5.46 0.86 17.03
CA LEU A 415 6.02 1.52 18.20
C LEU A 415 6.05 3.05 18.03
N CYS A 416 6.05 3.78 19.14
CA CYS A 416 6.30 5.22 19.16
C CYS A 416 7.81 5.52 19.18
N SER A 417 8.20 6.77 18.93
CA SER A 417 9.60 7.19 18.92
C SER A 417 10.29 6.98 20.27
N GLU A 418 9.57 7.18 21.39
CA GLU A 418 10.12 6.95 22.73
C GLU A 418 10.42 5.48 22.99
N ALA A 419 9.52 4.57 22.61
CA ALA A 419 9.77 3.13 22.73
C ALA A 419 10.96 2.69 21.85
N LEU A 420 11.07 3.24 20.63
CA LEU A 420 12.21 2.98 19.76
C LEU A 420 13.52 3.45 20.37
N ARG A 421 13.54 4.64 20.98
CA ARG A 421 14.72 5.21 21.64
C ARG A 421 15.23 4.35 22.80
N ARG A 422 14.34 3.67 23.52
CA ARG A 422 14.70 2.75 24.62
C ARG A 422 15.12 1.37 24.13
N ILE A 423 14.47 0.83 23.10
CA ILE A 423 14.70 -0.55 22.66
C ILE A 423 15.91 -0.66 21.72
N LEU A 424 16.15 0.35 20.87
CA LEU A 424 17.23 0.29 19.88
C LEU A 424 18.64 0.12 20.51
N PRO A 425 19.00 0.80 21.61
CA PRO A 425 20.26 0.54 22.30
C PRO A 425 20.41 -0.91 22.78
N GLU A 426 19.34 -1.53 23.26
CA GLU A 426 19.39 -2.93 23.73
C GLU A 426 19.56 -3.92 22.57
N LEU A 427 18.95 -3.65 21.41
CA LEU A 427 19.18 -4.43 20.19
C LEU A 427 20.62 -4.27 19.65
N ARG A 428 21.27 -3.13 19.90
CA ARG A 428 22.65 -2.84 19.48
C ARG A 428 23.68 -3.51 20.38
N ARG A 429 23.39 -3.64 21.67
CA ARG A 429 24.31 -4.18 22.67
C ARG A 429 24.76 -5.61 22.37
N GLY A 430 23.91 -6.40 21.68
CA GLY A 430 24.21 -7.78 21.32
C GLY A 430 23.30 -8.33 20.21
N VAL A 431 23.55 -9.57 19.79
CA VAL A 431 22.67 -10.29 18.86
C VAL A 431 21.52 -10.89 19.66
N VAL A 432 20.62 -10.00 20.12
CA VAL A 432 19.45 -10.37 20.95
C VAL A 432 18.16 -10.24 20.17
N THR A 433 17.18 -11.07 20.51
CA THR A 433 15.85 -11.04 19.91
C THR A 433 15.03 -9.86 20.45
N TYR A 434 13.97 -9.49 19.73
CA TYR A 434 13.11 -8.36 20.08
C TYR A 434 12.48 -8.49 21.47
N ASP A 435 12.01 -9.68 21.84
CA ASP A 435 11.41 -9.96 23.15
C ASP A 435 12.37 -9.66 24.31
N LYS A 436 13.64 -10.09 24.17
CA LYS A 436 14.69 -9.82 25.16
C LYS A 436 15.03 -8.34 25.25
N ALA A 437 15.14 -7.67 24.10
CA ALA A 437 15.42 -6.24 24.05
C ALA A 437 14.28 -5.40 24.65
N VAL A 438 13.03 -5.79 24.45
CA VAL A 438 11.86 -5.13 25.03
C VAL A 438 11.87 -5.23 26.56
N LEU A 439 12.16 -6.43 27.09
CA LEU A 439 12.28 -6.65 28.53
C LEU A 439 13.46 -5.86 29.13
N ALA A 440 14.62 -5.85 28.46
CA ALA A 440 15.79 -5.08 28.90
C ALA A 440 15.53 -3.57 28.88
N ALA A 441 14.68 -3.08 27.97
CA ALA A 441 14.25 -1.68 27.89
C ALA A 441 13.18 -1.31 28.94
N GLY A 442 12.79 -2.24 29.82
CA GLY A 442 11.81 -2.03 30.89
C GLY A 442 10.34 -2.05 30.43
N PHE A 443 10.04 -2.74 29.32
CA PHE A 443 8.68 -2.93 28.84
C PHE A 443 8.26 -4.38 29.00
N ASP A 444 6.96 -4.62 29.24
CA ASP A 444 6.38 -5.95 29.11
C ASP A 444 6.22 -6.32 27.65
N HIS A 445 6.60 -7.56 27.30
CA HIS A 445 6.38 -8.06 25.96
C HIS A 445 4.88 -8.14 25.64
N HIS A 446 4.49 -7.71 24.44
CA HIS A 446 3.09 -7.63 24.04
C HIS A 446 2.36 -9.00 24.00
N SER A 447 3.09 -10.13 24.00
CA SER A 447 2.49 -11.48 24.13
C SER A 447 2.08 -11.82 25.56
N ASN A 448 2.52 -11.06 26.59
CA ASN A 448 2.12 -11.24 27.99
C ASN A 448 0.69 -10.70 28.27
N ILE A 449 -0.20 -10.75 27.27
CA ILE A 449 -1.61 -10.36 27.41
C ILE A 449 -2.33 -11.20 28.48
N SER A 450 -1.84 -12.42 28.74
CA SER A 450 -2.37 -13.30 29.78
C SER A 450 -2.25 -12.73 31.21
N ALA A 451 -1.31 -11.81 31.47
CA ALA A 451 -1.18 -11.13 32.76
C ALA A 451 -2.36 -10.17 33.08
N ALA A 452 -3.13 -9.78 32.06
CA ALA A 452 -4.32 -8.95 32.22
C ALA A 452 -5.62 -9.78 32.43
N ALA A 453 -5.55 -11.11 32.40
CA ALA A 453 -6.69 -11.97 32.67
C ALA A 453 -6.95 -11.98 34.19
N THR A 454 -8.02 -11.33 34.59
CA THR A 454 -8.43 -11.25 36.02
C THR A 454 -8.97 -12.58 36.57
N GLY A 455 -9.16 -13.59 35.72
CA GLY A 455 -9.82 -14.86 36.08
C GLY A 455 -11.33 -14.69 36.29
N GLU A 456 -11.88 -13.51 36.12
CA GLU A 456 -13.31 -13.23 36.30
C GLU A 456 -14.14 -13.84 35.16
N ILE A 457 -15.20 -14.54 35.50
CA ILE A 457 -16.16 -15.09 34.53
C ILE A 457 -17.22 -14.03 34.25
N LEU A 458 -17.12 -13.40 33.07
CA LEU A 458 -18.10 -12.41 32.65
C LEU A 458 -19.42 -13.04 32.22
N PRO A 459 -20.58 -12.39 32.45
CA PRO A 459 -21.90 -12.91 32.09
C PRO A 459 -22.10 -13.05 30.56
N ALA A 460 -21.29 -12.41 29.78
CA ALA A 460 -21.31 -12.48 28.32
C ALA A 460 -19.94 -12.14 27.74
N LEU A 461 -19.64 -12.68 26.56
CA LEU A 461 -18.46 -12.30 25.81
C LEU A 461 -18.59 -10.85 25.32
N SER A 462 -17.73 -9.98 25.83
CA SER A 462 -17.72 -8.55 25.49
C SER A 462 -17.30 -8.29 24.04
N TYR A 463 -17.49 -7.07 23.55
CA TYR A 463 -16.97 -6.67 22.25
C TYR A 463 -15.45 -6.77 22.26
N TYR A 464 -14.89 -7.41 21.22
CA TYR A 464 -13.46 -7.71 21.15
C TYR A 464 -12.57 -6.46 21.25
N GLY A 465 -13.07 -5.29 20.81
CA GLY A 465 -12.33 -4.02 20.89
C GLY A 465 -12.00 -3.56 22.31
N LEU A 466 -12.76 -4.05 23.33
CA LEU A 466 -12.42 -3.83 24.74
C LEU A 466 -11.19 -4.64 25.15
N ALA A 467 -11.12 -5.91 24.74
CA ALA A 467 -10.02 -6.80 25.11
C ALA A 467 -8.77 -6.56 24.25
N LEU A 468 -8.96 -6.22 22.97
CA LEU A 468 -7.89 -6.05 21.99
C LEU A 468 -7.58 -4.59 21.67
N GLN A 469 -7.61 -3.70 22.65
CA GLN A 469 -7.41 -2.24 22.49
C GLN A 469 -6.15 -1.89 21.69
N ARG A 470 -5.05 -2.65 21.86
CA ARG A 470 -3.78 -2.44 21.13
C ARG A 470 -3.84 -2.82 19.66
N HIS A 471 -4.83 -3.61 19.23
CA HIS A 471 -4.95 -4.17 17.89
C HIS A 471 -6.11 -3.59 17.08
N VAL A 472 -6.90 -2.70 17.67
CA VAL A 472 -8.02 -2.03 17.02
C VAL A 472 -7.68 -0.58 16.66
N GLY A 473 -8.38 -0.04 15.67
CA GLY A 473 -8.33 1.38 15.38
C GLY A 473 -8.95 2.21 16.51
N PHE A 474 -8.73 3.53 16.48
CA PHE A 474 -9.27 4.42 17.52
C PHE A 474 -10.79 4.38 17.61
N GLY A 475 -11.28 4.11 18.79
CA GLY A 475 -12.64 4.37 19.17
C GLY A 475 -12.84 5.82 19.61
N THR A 476 -14.10 6.26 19.63
CA THR A 476 -14.48 7.61 20.11
C THR A 476 -14.50 7.69 21.65
N GLY A 477 -14.60 6.54 22.32
CA GLY A 477 -14.80 6.44 23.77
C GLY A 477 -16.21 6.85 24.24
N LYS A 478 -17.07 7.38 23.35
CA LYS A 478 -18.38 7.94 23.70
C LYS A 478 -19.40 6.84 23.99
N PRO A 479 -20.10 6.89 25.12
CA PRO A 479 -21.09 5.85 25.50
C PRO A 479 -22.25 5.70 24.52
N GLU A 480 -22.66 6.77 23.85
CA GLU A 480 -23.75 6.81 22.88
C GLU A 480 -23.42 6.17 21.52
N ASP A 481 -22.13 5.95 21.25
CA ASP A 481 -21.70 5.34 19.99
C ASP A 481 -21.84 3.81 20.05
N SER A 482 -22.03 3.19 18.89
CA SER A 482 -21.99 1.72 18.76
C SER A 482 -20.64 1.16 19.20
N ASP A 483 -20.58 -0.12 19.65
CA ASP A 483 -19.37 -0.76 20.11
C ASP A 483 -18.19 -0.58 19.15
N GLU A 484 -18.42 -0.78 17.83
CA GLU A 484 -17.38 -0.59 16.80
C GLU A 484 -16.80 0.84 16.77
N LYS A 485 -17.65 1.82 16.98
CA LYS A 485 -17.25 3.22 16.92
C LYS A 485 -16.66 3.67 18.25
N ARG A 486 -17.21 3.16 19.35
CA ARG A 486 -16.78 3.47 20.72
C ARG A 486 -15.40 2.89 21.05
N TYR A 487 -15.19 1.60 20.76
CA TYR A 487 -13.97 0.87 21.13
C TYR A 487 -13.01 0.62 19.97
N GLY A 488 -13.39 1.00 18.75
CA GLY A 488 -12.61 0.75 17.54
C GLY A 488 -12.78 -0.67 16.99
N LYS A 489 -12.17 -0.93 15.84
CA LYS A 489 -12.28 -2.21 15.13
C LYS A 489 -10.98 -2.62 14.46
N ILE A 490 -10.81 -3.93 14.23
CA ILE A 490 -9.72 -4.47 13.41
C ILE A 490 -9.92 -4.03 11.95
N ALA A 491 -8.84 -3.60 11.30
CA ALA A 491 -8.88 -3.10 9.92
C ALA A 491 -9.25 -4.19 8.90
N ASN A 492 -8.87 -5.45 9.16
CA ASN A 492 -9.22 -6.58 8.31
C ASN A 492 -10.73 -6.91 8.44
N PRO A 493 -11.53 -6.75 7.38
CA PRO A 493 -12.98 -6.95 7.46
C PRO A 493 -13.38 -8.40 7.75
N THR A 494 -12.64 -9.38 7.26
CA THR A 494 -12.92 -10.80 7.50
C THR A 494 -12.77 -11.15 8.99
N VAL A 495 -11.67 -10.71 9.60
CA VAL A 495 -11.43 -10.91 11.05
C VAL A 495 -12.46 -10.17 11.89
N HIS A 496 -12.75 -8.91 11.55
CA HIS A 496 -13.76 -8.10 12.23
C HIS A 496 -15.15 -8.77 12.23
N ILE A 497 -15.58 -9.26 11.06
CA ILE A 497 -16.87 -9.94 10.92
C ILE A 497 -16.85 -11.25 11.70
N GLY A 498 -15.82 -12.09 11.52
CA GLY A 498 -15.69 -13.37 12.19
C GLY A 498 -15.78 -13.27 13.72
N LEU A 499 -15.03 -12.37 14.34
CA LEU A 499 -15.05 -12.14 15.79
C LEU A 499 -16.42 -11.69 16.29
N ASN A 500 -17.13 -10.84 15.53
CA ASN A 500 -18.50 -10.45 15.88
C ASN A 500 -19.47 -11.64 15.78
N GLN A 501 -19.31 -12.54 14.82
CA GLN A 501 -20.14 -13.76 14.73
C GLN A 501 -19.87 -14.71 15.89
N VAL A 502 -18.61 -14.90 16.29
CA VAL A 502 -18.26 -15.67 17.50
C VAL A 502 -18.97 -15.10 18.72
N ARG A 503 -18.87 -13.79 18.95
CA ARG A 503 -19.56 -13.10 20.06
C ARG A 503 -21.07 -13.37 20.06
N LEU A 504 -21.72 -13.25 18.91
CA LEU A 504 -23.17 -13.47 18.79
C LEU A 504 -23.58 -14.90 19.12
N VAL A 505 -22.85 -15.90 18.61
CA VAL A 505 -23.15 -17.32 18.84
C VAL A 505 -22.88 -17.69 20.28
N VAL A 506 -21.69 -17.34 20.81
CA VAL A 506 -21.29 -17.66 22.19
C VAL A 506 -22.27 -17.04 23.18
N ASN A 507 -22.63 -15.78 23.03
CA ASN A 507 -23.57 -15.11 23.94
C ASN A 507 -24.98 -15.71 23.89
N ALA A 508 -25.44 -16.13 22.70
CA ALA A 508 -26.72 -16.82 22.58
C ALA A 508 -26.72 -18.20 23.27
N LEU A 509 -25.60 -18.92 23.22
CA LEU A 509 -25.43 -20.21 23.89
C LEU A 509 -25.33 -20.04 25.42
N ILE A 510 -24.52 -19.08 25.90
CA ILE A 510 -24.40 -18.77 27.32
C ILE A 510 -25.76 -18.37 27.92
N LYS A 511 -26.50 -17.50 27.23
CA LYS A 511 -27.84 -17.05 27.66
C LYS A 511 -28.81 -18.23 27.84
N ARG A 512 -28.70 -19.25 27.00
CA ARG A 512 -29.65 -20.40 26.99
C ARG A 512 -29.21 -21.55 27.87
N TYR A 513 -27.90 -21.84 27.92
CA TYR A 513 -27.38 -23.09 28.52
C TYR A 513 -26.41 -22.84 29.70
N GLY A 514 -26.14 -21.56 30.03
CA GLY A 514 -25.09 -21.22 31.02
C GLY A 514 -23.68 -21.23 30.39
N HIS A 515 -22.67 -20.99 31.21
CA HIS A 515 -21.29 -20.96 30.79
C HIS A 515 -20.75 -22.36 30.45
N PRO A 516 -19.98 -22.50 29.34
CA PRO A 516 -19.25 -23.75 29.07
C PRO A 516 -18.15 -23.96 30.11
N SER A 517 -17.84 -25.21 30.41
CA SER A 517 -16.70 -25.56 31.25
C SER A 517 -15.37 -25.37 30.51
N GLU A 518 -15.40 -25.48 29.19
CA GLU A 518 -14.24 -25.36 28.32
C GLU A 518 -14.67 -24.86 26.95
N VAL A 519 -13.81 -24.06 26.29
CA VAL A 519 -14.01 -23.60 24.91
C VAL A 519 -12.80 -24.00 24.07
N ILE A 520 -13.04 -24.74 22.99
CA ILE A 520 -12.01 -25.11 22.01
C ILE A 520 -12.30 -24.37 20.71
N VAL A 521 -11.29 -23.72 20.15
CA VAL A 521 -11.43 -22.95 18.90
C VAL A 521 -10.47 -23.47 17.85
N GLU A 522 -11.02 -23.90 16.73
CA GLU A 522 -10.27 -24.18 15.50
C GLU A 522 -10.32 -22.97 14.59
N LEU A 523 -9.18 -22.61 14.00
CA LEU A 523 -9.05 -21.44 13.10
C LEU A 523 -8.62 -21.90 11.71
N ALA A 524 -9.32 -21.44 10.69
CA ALA A 524 -8.89 -21.62 9.31
C ALA A 524 -7.58 -20.84 9.07
N ARG A 525 -6.55 -21.53 8.59
CA ARG A 525 -5.23 -20.94 8.30
C ARG A 525 -5.23 -20.14 7.00
N ASN A 526 -6.04 -20.55 6.02
CA ASN A 526 -6.08 -19.94 4.69
C ASN A 526 -7.43 -19.28 4.41
N LEU A 527 -7.37 -18.09 3.77
CA LEU A 527 -8.57 -17.43 3.29
C LEU A 527 -9.09 -18.16 2.03
N LYS A 528 -10.40 -18.18 1.85
CA LYS A 528 -11.04 -18.70 0.65
C LYS A 528 -10.53 -17.91 -0.56
N GLN A 529 -10.11 -18.63 -1.61
CA GLN A 529 -9.62 -18.03 -2.86
C GLN A 529 -10.72 -17.21 -3.55
N SER A 530 -10.34 -16.10 -4.16
CA SER A 530 -11.21 -15.33 -5.04
C SER A 530 -11.54 -16.09 -6.33
N LYS A 531 -12.53 -15.62 -7.08
CA LYS A 531 -12.86 -16.21 -8.39
C LYS A 531 -11.67 -16.16 -9.35
N GLU A 532 -10.97 -15.03 -9.43
CA GLU A 532 -9.79 -14.85 -10.28
C GLU A 532 -8.65 -15.80 -9.89
N GLN A 533 -8.36 -15.94 -8.59
CA GLN A 533 -7.35 -16.89 -8.11
C GLN A 533 -7.69 -18.34 -8.46
N ARG A 534 -8.96 -18.72 -8.37
CA ARG A 534 -9.41 -20.07 -8.77
C ARG A 534 -9.31 -20.29 -10.27
N GLU A 535 -9.65 -19.28 -11.08
CA GLU A 535 -9.51 -19.34 -12.53
C GLU A 535 -8.05 -19.46 -12.94
N ASP A 536 -7.12 -18.72 -12.31
CA ASP A 536 -5.69 -18.83 -12.56
C ASP A 536 -5.13 -20.20 -12.14
N ASP A 537 -5.55 -20.72 -10.99
CA ASP A 537 -5.15 -22.06 -10.56
C ASP A 537 -5.69 -23.15 -11.48
N ASN A 538 -6.96 -23.04 -11.91
CA ASN A 538 -7.53 -23.97 -12.88
C ASN A 538 -6.80 -23.93 -14.23
N LYS A 539 -6.44 -22.71 -14.70
CA LYS A 539 -5.66 -22.54 -15.92
C LYS A 539 -4.29 -23.21 -15.79
N ARG A 540 -3.58 -22.98 -14.68
CA ARG A 540 -2.29 -23.59 -14.39
C ARG A 540 -2.40 -25.12 -14.29
N GLN A 541 -3.44 -25.64 -13.66
CA GLN A 541 -3.69 -27.08 -13.61
C GLN A 541 -3.96 -27.66 -14.99
N ALA A 542 -4.74 -26.99 -15.84
CA ALA A 542 -4.99 -27.41 -17.21
C ALA A 542 -3.70 -27.40 -18.07
N GLU A 543 -2.84 -26.38 -17.90
CA GLU A 543 -1.54 -26.31 -18.55
C GLU A 543 -0.62 -27.46 -18.10
N ASN A 544 -0.57 -27.74 -16.80
CA ASN A 544 0.18 -28.88 -16.25
C ASN A 544 -0.35 -30.24 -16.76
N GLN A 545 -1.68 -30.40 -16.84
CA GLN A 545 -2.28 -31.61 -17.39
C GLN A 545 -1.88 -31.81 -18.87
N ARG A 546 -1.95 -30.76 -19.69
CA ARG A 546 -1.53 -30.83 -21.10
C ARG A 546 -0.06 -31.17 -21.22
N ARG A 547 0.81 -30.54 -20.43
CA ARG A 547 2.24 -30.85 -20.38
C ARG A 547 2.49 -32.31 -20.00
N ASN A 548 1.86 -32.78 -18.94
CA ASN A 548 2.03 -34.15 -18.47
C ASN A 548 1.45 -35.18 -19.46
N ALA A 549 0.36 -34.85 -20.16
CA ALA A 549 -0.18 -35.72 -21.22
C ALA A 549 0.78 -35.83 -22.42
N ARG A 550 1.40 -34.70 -22.87
CA ARG A 550 2.45 -34.72 -23.88
C ARG A 550 3.62 -35.59 -23.43
N MET A 551 4.15 -35.36 -22.24
CA MET A 551 5.29 -36.13 -21.73
C MET A 551 4.99 -37.61 -21.60
N ARG A 552 3.77 -37.98 -21.22
CA ARG A 552 3.35 -39.40 -21.20
C ARG A 552 3.41 -40.02 -22.60
N ALA A 553 2.93 -39.30 -23.60
CA ALA A 553 2.99 -39.80 -25.01
C ALA A 553 4.43 -39.95 -25.47
N ASP A 554 5.29 -38.98 -25.18
CA ASP A 554 6.71 -39.02 -25.56
C ASP A 554 7.44 -40.17 -24.85
N ILE A 555 7.25 -40.35 -23.56
CA ILE A 555 7.83 -41.47 -22.79
C ILE A 555 7.30 -42.82 -23.28
N ALA A 556 6.00 -42.91 -23.55
CA ALA A 556 5.38 -44.12 -24.07
C ALA A 556 6.01 -44.55 -25.43
N GLY A 557 6.30 -43.57 -26.30
CA GLY A 557 7.00 -43.80 -27.55
C GLY A 557 8.42 -44.30 -27.35
N VAL A 558 9.19 -43.71 -26.43
CA VAL A 558 10.58 -44.12 -26.15
C VAL A 558 10.65 -45.51 -25.53
N LEU A 559 9.76 -45.82 -24.62
CA LEU A 559 9.76 -47.12 -23.90
C LEU A 559 8.94 -48.21 -24.59
N SER A 560 8.24 -47.90 -25.71
CA SER A 560 7.32 -48.81 -26.39
C SER A 560 6.26 -49.44 -25.48
N ILE A 561 5.68 -48.64 -24.58
CA ILE A 561 4.63 -49.03 -23.64
C ILE A 561 3.35 -48.20 -23.84
N SER A 562 2.22 -48.62 -23.27
CA SER A 562 1.02 -47.78 -23.32
C SER A 562 1.17 -46.56 -22.40
N PRO A 563 0.61 -45.36 -22.76
CA PRO A 563 0.70 -44.14 -21.97
C PRO A 563 0.20 -44.28 -20.53
N GLU A 564 -0.73 -45.20 -20.28
CA GLU A 564 -1.29 -45.48 -18.95
C GLU A 564 -0.30 -46.17 -18.00
N ARG A 565 0.73 -46.87 -18.57
CA ARG A 565 1.78 -47.53 -17.81
C ARG A 565 2.98 -46.64 -17.48
N VAL A 566 3.00 -45.40 -17.93
CA VAL A 566 4.07 -44.45 -17.65
C VAL A 566 4.01 -44.04 -16.17
N ARG A 567 5.13 -44.24 -15.47
CA ARG A 567 5.23 -43.93 -14.04
C ARG A 567 5.34 -42.43 -13.81
N ALA A 568 4.84 -41.97 -12.68
CA ALA A 568 4.92 -40.54 -12.28
C ALA A 568 6.36 -40.02 -12.18
N VAL A 569 7.29 -40.90 -11.74
CA VAL A 569 8.73 -40.59 -11.65
C VAL A 569 9.34 -40.33 -13.04
N ASP A 570 8.93 -41.08 -14.08
CA ASP A 570 9.43 -40.89 -15.42
C ASP A 570 8.98 -39.54 -16.00
N ILE A 571 7.75 -39.12 -15.71
CA ILE A 571 7.26 -37.76 -16.06
C ILE A 571 8.09 -36.69 -15.34
N GLN A 572 8.41 -36.89 -14.04
CA GLN A 572 9.23 -35.95 -13.28
C GLN A 572 10.66 -35.89 -13.83
N LYS A 573 11.28 -37.03 -14.19
CA LYS A 573 12.57 -37.07 -14.87
C LYS A 573 12.55 -36.29 -16.19
N MET A 574 11.50 -36.46 -17.00
CA MET A 574 11.33 -35.74 -18.26
C MET A 574 11.19 -34.22 -18.06
N ILE A 575 10.44 -33.77 -17.06
CA ILE A 575 10.30 -32.35 -16.70
C ILE A 575 11.67 -31.77 -16.38
N LEU A 576 12.41 -32.38 -15.48
CA LEU A 576 13.73 -31.92 -15.04
C LEU A 576 14.74 -31.94 -16.21
N TRP A 577 14.65 -32.92 -17.09
CA TRP A 577 15.50 -33.04 -18.26
C TRP A 577 15.24 -31.92 -19.29
N GLU A 578 13.97 -31.55 -19.55
CA GLU A 578 13.63 -30.40 -20.39
C GLU A 578 14.09 -29.07 -19.79
N GLU A 579 14.13 -28.96 -18.46
CA GLU A 579 14.60 -27.76 -17.75
C GLU A 579 16.12 -27.54 -17.84
N LEU A 580 16.92 -28.59 -18.17
CA LEU A 580 18.37 -28.47 -18.29
C LEU A 580 18.79 -27.60 -19.48
N SER A 581 18.14 -27.73 -20.64
CA SER A 581 18.36 -26.91 -21.82
C SER A 581 17.18 -26.98 -22.78
N PHE A 582 16.93 -25.89 -23.52
CA PHE A 582 16.00 -25.89 -24.66
C PHE A 582 16.47 -26.80 -25.81
N ASP A 583 17.80 -26.89 -26.03
CA ASP A 583 18.38 -27.77 -27.01
C ASP A 583 18.57 -29.18 -26.40
N PRO A 584 17.90 -30.23 -26.96
CA PRO A 584 18.08 -31.61 -26.51
C PRO A 584 19.52 -32.10 -26.56
N ALA A 585 20.33 -31.60 -27.50
CA ALA A 585 21.73 -31.98 -27.67
C ALA A 585 22.64 -31.45 -26.54
N ASP A 586 22.16 -30.41 -25.80
CA ASP A 586 22.92 -29.76 -24.74
C ASP A 586 22.39 -30.07 -23.32
N ARG A 587 21.52 -31.08 -23.20
CA ARG A 587 20.99 -31.54 -21.91
C ARG A 587 21.99 -32.44 -21.21
N ARG A 588 22.74 -31.87 -20.26
CA ARG A 588 23.85 -32.54 -19.55
C ARG A 588 23.56 -32.66 -18.06
N CYS A 589 24.07 -33.71 -17.45
CA CYS A 589 24.05 -33.89 -16.02
C CYS A 589 24.81 -32.73 -15.33
N PRO A 590 24.18 -31.98 -14.40
CA PRO A 590 24.84 -30.84 -13.75
C PRO A 590 26.01 -31.25 -12.86
N TYR A 591 26.14 -32.52 -12.49
CA TYR A 591 27.21 -33.04 -11.64
C TYR A 591 28.38 -33.63 -12.47
N SER A 592 28.10 -34.42 -13.48
CA SER A 592 29.12 -35.12 -14.26
C SER A 592 29.43 -34.50 -15.64
N GLY A 593 28.60 -33.57 -16.09
CA GLY A 593 28.71 -32.99 -17.45
C GLY A 593 28.36 -33.93 -18.61
N VAL A 594 27.98 -35.17 -18.31
CA VAL A 594 27.61 -36.18 -19.34
C VAL A 594 26.28 -35.78 -19.97
N GLN A 595 26.21 -35.89 -21.32
CA GLN A 595 24.97 -35.66 -22.06
C GLN A 595 23.96 -36.78 -21.75
N ILE A 596 22.73 -36.39 -21.43
CA ILE A 596 21.65 -37.32 -21.08
C ILE A 596 20.70 -37.46 -22.28
N SER A 597 20.70 -38.63 -22.93
CA SER A 597 19.71 -38.96 -23.97
C SER A 597 18.36 -39.36 -23.34
N ALA A 598 17.26 -39.30 -24.12
CA ALA A 598 15.93 -39.68 -23.65
C ALA A 598 15.87 -41.16 -23.19
N SER A 599 16.56 -42.06 -23.86
CA SER A 599 16.66 -43.49 -23.48
C SER A 599 17.45 -43.68 -22.19
N MET A 600 18.55 -42.93 -22.01
CA MET A 600 19.36 -42.95 -20.80
C MET A 600 18.59 -42.37 -19.61
N LEU A 601 17.84 -41.28 -19.81
CA LEU A 601 16.97 -40.65 -18.78
C LEU A 601 15.98 -41.63 -18.18
N LEU A 602 15.36 -42.44 -19.02
CA LEU A 602 14.31 -43.40 -18.65
C LEU A 602 14.83 -44.76 -18.19
N SER A 603 16.15 -44.94 -18.17
CA SER A 603 16.81 -46.12 -17.61
C SER A 603 17.17 -45.96 -16.15
N GLU A 604 17.82 -46.95 -15.56
CA GLU A 604 18.35 -46.89 -14.17
C GLU A 604 19.68 -46.11 -14.09
N GLN A 605 20.21 -45.59 -15.19
CA GLN A 605 21.46 -44.83 -15.22
C GLN A 605 21.31 -43.39 -14.74
N VAL A 606 20.08 -42.85 -14.68
CA VAL A 606 19.79 -41.49 -14.26
C VAL A 606 18.79 -41.51 -13.12
N GLU A 607 19.15 -40.90 -12.00
CA GLU A 607 18.29 -40.73 -10.83
C GLU A 607 18.00 -39.26 -10.55
N ILE A 608 16.91 -38.99 -9.86
CA ILE A 608 16.57 -37.64 -9.37
C ILE A 608 17.23 -37.44 -8.02
N GLU A 609 18.23 -36.53 -7.99
CA GLU A 609 18.88 -36.17 -6.74
C GLU A 609 18.06 -35.11 -5.99
N HIS A 610 17.90 -35.30 -4.67
CA HIS A 610 17.25 -34.36 -3.77
C HIS A 610 18.30 -33.62 -2.94
N ILE A 611 18.61 -32.38 -3.31
CA ILE A 611 19.57 -31.51 -2.58
C ILE A 611 19.11 -31.26 -1.12
N LEU A 612 17.81 -31.30 -0.87
CA LEU A 612 17.23 -31.16 0.47
C LEU A 612 16.42 -32.42 0.81
N ARG A 613 16.73 -33.10 1.92
CA ARG A 613 15.91 -34.22 2.42
C ARG A 613 14.46 -33.74 2.65
N LYS A 614 13.50 -34.38 1.98
CA LYS A 614 12.08 -34.25 2.33
C LYS A 614 11.93 -34.65 3.80
N ARG A 615 11.49 -33.71 4.67
CA ARG A 615 11.03 -34.11 6.01
C ARG A 615 9.90 -35.14 5.83
N PRO A 616 9.94 -36.28 6.55
CA PRO A 616 8.76 -37.14 6.60
C PRO A 616 7.58 -36.29 7.07
N ALA A 617 6.45 -36.44 6.40
CA ALA A 617 5.21 -35.83 6.88
C ALA A 617 4.95 -36.44 8.26
N GLU A 618 5.12 -35.64 9.31
CA GLU A 618 4.65 -36.03 10.64
C GLU A 618 3.13 -36.15 10.53
N ALA A 619 2.65 -37.38 10.71
CA ALA A 619 1.24 -37.68 10.82
C ALA A 619 0.72 -36.99 12.10
N TYR A 620 -0.19 -36.03 11.91
CA TYR A 620 -1.05 -35.54 12.99
C TYR A 620 -2.45 -36.10 12.81
#